data_b464220a2dee47c7c2f0d015661595b1
#
_entry.id   b464220a2dee47c7c2f0d015661595b1
#
_cell.length_a   1.000
_cell.length_b   1.000
_cell.length_c   1.000
_cell.angle_alpha   90.00
_cell.angle_beta   90.00
_cell.angle_gamma   90.00
#
_symmetry.space_group_name_H-M   'P 1'
#
loop_
_entity.id
_entity.type
_entity.pdbx_description
1 polymer ?
#
loop_
_entity_poly.entity_id
_entity_poly.type
_entity_poly.pdbx_seq_one_letter_code
_entity_poly.pdbx_strand_id
1 'polypeptide(L)'
;MALLLISYGPLHAADSFATIRDELIAMGKQDQAVRINFNMDDPKMREAMGETDRYNRKRLNEIIEEIGWPTTAKVGMDASLGAFFIAQHAMDDRPLMDLAFTNIEAEFKAGKFPGKLYAMMYDRLKMFDGLPQKYGTQAQFIGSSCDIYKLEDPAKVEIYRTEVGLTENLPTYKAKMCGNR
;
A
#
# COMPACT_ATOMS: atom_id res chain seq x y z
N MET A 1 -6.12 -24.47 48.33
CA MET A 1 -6.71 -23.99 47.09
C MET A 1 -5.61 -23.61 46.12
N ALA A 2 -5.24 -24.51 45.20
CA ALA A 2 -4.17 -24.30 44.24
C ALA A 2 -4.72 -23.60 43.00
N LEU A 3 -4.24 -22.40 42.71
CA LEU A 3 -4.56 -21.70 41.46
C LEU A 3 -3.77 -22.37 40.31
N LEU A 4 -4.46 -23.05 39.42
CA LEU A 4 -3.88 -23.50 38.15
C LEU A 4 -3.69 -22.27 37.23
N LEU A 5 -2.47 -21.80 37.08
CA LEU A 5 -2.09 -20.85 36.03
C LEU A 5 -2.03 -21.66 34.71
N ILE A 6 -3.07 -21.56 33.91
CA ILE A 6 -3.06 -22.09 32.53
C ILE A 6 -2.17 -21.14 31.71
N SER A 7 -0.91 -21.54 31.47
CA SER A 7 -0.04 -20.86 30.52
C SER A 7 -0.52 -21.21 29.09
N TYR A 8 -1.15 -20.25 28.45
CA TYR A 8 -1.39 -20.33 26.99
C TYR A 8 -0.06 -20.22 26.28
N GLY A 9 0.43 -21.35 25.77
CA GLY A 9 1.76 -21.50 25.20
C GLY A 9 1.86 -20.99 23.74
N PRO A 10 3.06 -21.04 23.14
CA PRO A 10 3.40 -20.45 21.82
C PRO A 10 2.63 -21.03 20.61
N LEU A 11 1.91 -22.12 20.74
CA LEU A 11 1.07 -22.69 19.67
C LEU A 11 -0.09 -21.77 19.25
N HIS A 12 -0.72 -21.06 20.16
CA HIS A 12 -1.85 -20.16 19.85
C HIS A 12 -1.42 -18.94 19.01
N ALA A 13 -0.22 -18.43 19.22
CA ALA A 13 0.30 -17.29 18.48
C ALA A 13 0.65 -17.67 17.01
N ALA A 14 1.21 -18.87 16.79
CA ALA A 14 1.55 -19.34 15.45
C ALA A 14 0.30 -19.58 14.59
N ASP A 15 -0.76 -20.12 15.18
CA ASP A 15 -2.04 -20.35 14.50
C ASP A 15 -2.78 -19.02 14.19
N SER A 16 -2.70 -18.02 15.07
CA SER A 16 -3.31 -16.71 14.81
C SER A 16 -2.60 -15.98 13.67
N PHE A 17 -1.27 -16.00 13.61
CA PHE A 17 -0.52 -15.42 12.49
C PHE A 17 -0.79 -16.13 11.16
N ALA A 18 -1.01 -17.46 11.15
CA ALA A 18 -1.37 -18.18 9.94
C ALA A 18 -2.72 -17.73 9.38
N THR A 19 -3.73 -17.59 10.24
CA THR A 19 -5.07 -17.11 9.86
C THR A 19 -5.02 -15.67 9.35
N ILE A 20 -4.34 -14.76 10.07
CA ILE A 20 -4.18 -13.36 9.67
C ILE A 20 -3.42 -13.25 8.34
N ARG A 21 -2.40 -14.07 8.13
CA ARG A 21 -1.66 -14.11 6.86
C ARG A 21 -2.58 -14.44 5.68
N ASP A 22 -3.35 -15.52 5.79
CA ASP A 22 -4.22 -15.97 4.72
C ASP A 22 -5.34 -14.95 4.44
N GLU A 23 -5.86 -14.31 5.50
CA GLU A 23 -6.83 -13.21 5.40
C GLU A 23 -6.25 -11.99 4.67
N LEU A 24 -5.06 -11.51 5.05
CA LEU A 24 -4.40 -10.37 4.40
C LEU A 24 -4.09 -10.63 2.92
N ILE A 25 -3.70 -11.87 2.57
CA ILE A 25 -3.51 -12.26 1.17
C ILE A 25 -4.83 -12.17 0.40
N ALA A 26 -5.93 -12.68 0.97
CA ALA A 26 -7.25 -12.62 0.34
C ALA A 26 -7.74 -11.17 0.18
N MET A 27 -7.62 -10.35 1.22
CA MET A 27 -7.98 -8.93 1.22
C MET A 27 -7.16 -8.16 0.18
N GLY A 28 -5.85 -8.38 0.09
CA GLY A 28 -4.99 -7.76 -0.90
C GLY A 28 -5.36 -8.14 -2.33
N LYS A 29 -5.71 -9.40 -2.59
CA LYS A 29 -6.22 -9.85 -3.89
C LYS A 29 -7.54 -9.18 -4.26
N GLN A 30 -8.46 -9.06 -3.30
CA GLN A 30 -9.74 -8.38 -3.51
C GLN A 30 -9.55 -6.89 -3.78
N ASP A 31 -8.68 -6.22 -3.02
CA ASP A 31 -8.31 -4.82 -3.22
C ASP A 31 -7.82 -4.56 -4.65
N GLN A 32 -6.94 -5.41 -5.16
CA GLN A 32 -6.41 -5.27 -6.52
C GLN A 32 -7.46 -5.64 -7.57
N ALA A 33 -8.32 -6.65 -7.32
CA ALA A 33 -9.32 -7.12 -8.28
C ALA A 33 -10.36 -6.04 -8.63
N VAL A 34 -10.83 -5.24 -7.66
CA VAL A 34 -11.81 -4.16 -7.91
C VAL A 34 -11.22 -2.98 -8.69
N ARG A 35 -9.89 -2.95 -8.89
CA ARG A 35 -9.17 -1.93 -9.67
C ARG A 35 -8.80 -2.36 -11.08
N ILE A 36 -8.94 -3.66 -11.39
CA ILE A 36 -8.71 -4.18 -12.75
C ILE A 36 -9.83 -3.68 -13.65
N ASN A 37 -9.47 -3.02 -14.77
CA ASN A 37 -10.43 -2.45 -15.73
C ASN A 37 -11.43 -1.48 -15.09
N PHE A 38 -11.03 -0.81 -13.99
CA PHE A 38 -11.90 0.13 -13.29
C PHE A 38 -12.31 1.29 -14.21
N ASN A 39 -13.63 1.51 -14.30
CA ASN A 39 -14.23 2.63 -15.01
C ASN A 39 -14.86 3.59 -13.99
N MET A 40 -14.32 4.80 -13.90
CA MET A 40 -14.82 5.85 -13.00
C MET A 40 -16.26 6.26 -13.33
N ASP A 41 -16.70 6.12 -14.57
CA ASP A 41 -18.06 6.50 -15.01
C ASP A 41 -19.10 5.42 -14.66
N ASP A 42 -18.68 4.19 -14.33
CA ASP A 42 -19.58 3.12 -13.88
C ASP A 42 -19.89 3.24 -12.39
N PRO A 43 -21.14 3.57 -11.99
CA PRO A 43 -21.50 3.74 -10.59
C PRO A 43 -21.38 2.44 -9.78
N LYS A 44 -21.60 1.27 -10.40
CA LYS A 44 -21.48 -0.04 -9.73
C LYS A 44 -20.03 -0.36 -9.39
N MET A 45 -19.11 -0.06 -10.33
CA MET A 45 -17.68 -0.24 -10.07
C MET A 45 -17.18 0.69 -8.95
N ARG A 46 -17.62 1.96 -8.93
CA ARG A 46 -17.28 2.89 -7.84
C ARG A 46 -17.80 2.40 -6.50
N GLU A 47 -19.05 1.94 -6.44
CA GLU A 47 -19.67 1.41 -5.23
C GLU A 47 -18.92 0.19 -4.71
N ALA A 48 -18.68 -0.81 -5.55
CA ALA A 48 -17.96 -2.04 -5.21
C ALA A 48 -16.54 -1.75 -4.70
N MET A 49 -15.82 -0.84 -5.34
CA MET A 49 -14.49 -0.41 -4.88
C MET A 49 -14.59 0.27 -3.52
N GLY A 50 -15.52 1.21 -3.35
CA GLY A 50 -15.69 1.93 -2.09
C GLY A 50 -16.11 1.02 -0.91
N GLU A 51 -16.94 -0.01 -1.16
CA GLU A 51 -17.28 -1.02 -0.15
C GLU A 51 -16.08 -1.88 0.22
N THR A 52 -15.33 -2.35 -0.76
CA THR A 52 -14.10 -3.12 -0.55
C THR A 52 -13.08 -2.31 0.25
N ASP A 53 -12.85 -1.05 -0.11
CA ASP A 53 -11.90 -0.18 0.58
C ASP A 53 -12.30 0.06 2.04
N ARG A 54 -13.59 0.31 2.32
CA ARG A 54 -14.09 0.49 3.70
C ARG A 54 -13.93 -0.77 4.55
N TYR A 55 -14.30 -1.93 3.98
CA TYR A 55 -14.18 -3.22 4.67
C TYR A 55 -12.71 -3.54 4.97
N ASN A 56 -11.86 -3.47 3.96
CA ASN A 56 -10.45 -3.80 4.08
C ASN A 56 -9.73 -2.87 5.06
N ARG A 57 -10.00 -1.57 5.02
CA ARG A 57 -9.42 -0.62 5.96
C ARG A 57 -9.83 -0.91 7.40
N LYS A 58 -11.13 -1.13 7.65
CA LYS A 58 -11.63 -1.48 8.98
C LYS A 58 -10.92 -2.74 9.50
N ARG A 59 -10.86 -3.78 8.67
CA ARG A 59 -10.27 -5.05 9.08
C ARG A 59 -8.75 -4.96 9.29
N LEU A 60 -8.04 -4.19 8.45
CA LEU A 60 -6.61 -3.95 8.64
C LEU A 60 -6.34 -3.23 9.97
N ASN A 61 -7.16 -2.25 10.36
CA ASN A 61 -7.01 -1.59 11.66
C ASN A 61 -7.21 -2.57 12.82
N GLU A 62 -8.20 -3.47 12.77
CA GLU A 62 -8.39 -4.53 13.77
C GLU A 62 -7.17 -5.45 13.86
N ILE A 63 -6.61 -5.86 12.72
CA ILE A 63 -5.39 -6.66 12.66
C ILE A 63 -4.20 -5.91 13.28
N ILE A 64 -4.08 -4.61 13.02
CA ILE A 64 -3.02 -3.77 13.59
C ILE A 64 -3.17 -3.64 15.11
N GLU A 65 -4.38 -3.55 15.62
CA GLU A 65 -4.64 -3.57 17.06
C GLU A 65 -4.23 -4.91 17.71
N GLU A 66 -4.43 -6.02 17.00
CA GLU A 66 -4.13 -7.37 17.51
C GLU A 66 -2.63 -7.69 17.48
N ILE A 67 -1.93 -7.43 16.37
CA ILE A 67 -0.54 -7.87 16.15
C ILE A 67 0.45 -6.75 15.85
N GLY A 68 0.02 -5.49 15.84
CA GLY A 68 0.78 -4.37 15.27
C GLY A 68 0.87 -4.47 13.75
N TRP A 69 1.63 -3.57 13.10
CA TRP A 69 1.78 -3.61 11.65
C TRP A 69 2.25 -5.01 11.17
N PRO A 70 1.58 -5.60 10.14
CA PRO A 70 1.89 -6.93 9.62
C PRO A 70 3.14 -6.88 8.71
N THR A 71 4.31 -6.88 9.34
CA THR A 71 5.61 -6.89 8.64
C THR A 71 5.85 -8.21 7.90
N THR A 72 6.79 -8.20 6.95
CA THR A 72 7.23 -9.41 6.24
C THR A 72 7.73 -10.51 7.18
N ALA A 73 8.33 -10.13 8.30
CA ALA A 73 8.80 -11.07 9.33
C ALA A 73 7.66 -11.75 10.10
N LYS A 74 6.52 -11.06 10.30
CA LYS A 74 5.36 -11.59 11.05
C LYS A 74 4.48 -12.49 10.17
N VAL A 75 4.14 -12.02 8.97
CA VAL A 75 3.09 -12.63 8.15
C VAL A 75 3.58 -13.12 6.77
N GLY A 76 4.84 -12.92 6.44
CA GLY A 76 5.40 -13.21 5.12
C GLY A 76 5.14 -12.10 4.10
N MET A 77 5.84 -12.17 2.96
CA MET A 77 5.83 -11.11 1.94
C MET A 77 4.42 -10.87 1.37
N ASP A 78 3.73 -11.92 0.94
CA ASP A 78 2.43 -11.77 0.23
C ASP A 78 1.36 -11.11 1.11
N ALA A 79 1.30 -11.47 2.39
CA ALA A 79 0.38 -10.87 3.35
C ALA A 79 0.76 -9.41 3.69
N SER A 80 2.07 -9.13 3.84
CA SER A 80 2.57 -7.76 4.04
C SER A 80 2.26 -6.88 2.83
N LEU A 81 2.34 -7.41 1.61
CA LEU A 81 1.91 -6.72 0.39
C LEU A 81 0.39 -6.47 0.38
N GLY A 82 -0.41 -7.41 0.87
CA GLY A 82 -1.86 -7.22 1.05
C GLY A 82 -2.15 -6.01 1.95
N ALA A 83 -1.52 -5.95 3.12
CA ALA A 83 -1.64 -4.81 4.03
C ALA A 83 -1.17 -3.49 3.40
N PHE A 84 -0.06 -3.53 2.65
CA PHE A 84 0.45 -2.38 1.90
C PHE A 84 -0.60 -1.83 0.92
N PHE A 85 -1.19 -2.68 0.06
CA PHE A 85 -2.17 -2.22 -0.93
C PHE A 85 -3.39 -1.57 -0.27
N ILE A 86 -3.88 -2.16 0.81
CA ILE A 86 -5.02 -1.61 1.57
C ILE A 86 -4.66 -0.23 2.14
N ALA A 87 -3.51 -0.10 2.81
CA ALA A 87 -3.06 1.18 3.36
C ALA A 87 -2.77 2.22 2.27
N GLN A 88 -2.22 1.81 1.13
CA GLN A 88 -1.96 2.65 -0.04
C GLN A 88 -3.24 3.28 -0.60
N HIS A 89 -4.39 2.60 -0.47
CA HIS A 89 -5.69 3.05 -0.95
C HIS A 89 -6.57 3.68 0.13
N ALA A 90 -6.15 3.69 1.38
CA ALA A 90 -6.85 4.32 2.51
C ALA A 90 -6.69 5.86 2.48
N MET A 91 -7.14 6.50 1.38
CA MET A 91 -6.91 7.90 1.07
C MET A 91 -7.52 8.89 2.09
N ASP A 92 -8.51 8.45 2.85
CA ASP A 92 -9.21 9.20 3.89
C ASP A 92 -8.75 8.81 5.31
N ASP A 93 -7.71 7.97 5.44
CA ASP A 93 -7.12 7.52 6.71
C ASP A 93 -5.61 7.82 6.75
N ARG A 94 -5.27 9.08 6.93
CA ARG A 94 -3.87 9.52 6.97
C ARG A 94 -3.06 8.84 8.09
N PRO A 95 -3.57 8.64 9.31
CA PRO A 95 -2.85 7.91 10.35
C PRO A 95 -2.45 6.49 9.94
N LEU A 96 -3.35 5.74 9.26
CA LEU A 96 -3.04 4.42 8.74
C LEU A 96 -1.94 4.47 7.67
N MET A 97 -2.00 5.44 6.75
CA MET A 97 -0.98 5.61 5.73
C MET A 97 0.40 5.95 6.33
N ASP A 98 0.46 6.82 7.34
CA ASP A 98 1.70 7.20 8.02
C ASP A 98 2.31 6.02 8.80
N LEU A 99 1.47 5.24 9.49
CA LEU A 99 1.89 4.02 10.17
C LEU A 99 2.46 2.99 9.19
N ALA A 100 1.75 2.76 8.08
CA ALA A 100 2.19 1.89 7.01
C ALA A 100 3.54 2.35 6.46
N PHE A 101 3.67 3.62 6.12
CA PHE A 101 4.90 4.17 5.55
C PHE A 101 6.10 4.02 6.49
N THR A 102 5.93 4.30 7.78
CA THR A 102 6.99 4.16 8.78
C THR A 102 7.56 2.74 8.80
N ASN A 103 6.69 1.73 8.79
CA ASN A 103 7.10 0.32 8.81
C ASN A 103 7.71 -0.12 7.47
N ILE A 104 7.09 0.28 6.34
CA ILE A 104 7.56 -0.04 4.99
C ILE A 104 8.93 0.58 4.71
N GLU A 105 9.15 1.82 5.15
CA GLU A 105 10.46 2.48 5.01
C GLU A 105 11.55 1.73 5.77
N ALA A 106 11.26 1.28 6.99
CA ALA A 106 12.20 0.50 7.78
C ALA A 106 12.52 -0.85 7.11
N GLU A 107 11.50 -1.56 6.59
CA GLU A 107 11.70 -2.81 5.87
C GLU A 107 12.43 -2.60 4.53
N PHE A 108 12.15 -1.54 3.80
CA PHE A 108 12.86 -1.17 2.56
C PHE A 108 14.33 -0.90 2.83
N LYS A 109 14.65 -0.08 3.84
CA LYS A 109 16.05 0.19 4.27
C LYS A 109 16.79 -1.07 4.69
N ALA A 110 16.07 -2.06 5.22
CA ALA A 110 16.61 -3.37 5.56
C ALA A 110 16.68 -4.36 4.37
N GLY A 111 16.31 -3.94 3.16
CA GLY A 111 16.28 -4.80 1.97
C GLY A 111 15.17 -5.86 1.97
N LYS A 112 14.14 -5.69 2.79
CA LYS A 112 13.06 -6.66 3.01
C LYS A 112 11.74 -6.29 2.34
N PHE A 113 11.64 -5.12 1.70
CA PHE A 113 10.44 -4.65 1.03
C PHE A 113 10.75 -4.11 -0.36
N PRO A 114 9.87 -4.30 -1.38
CA PRO A 114 10.12 -3.86 -2.74
C PRO A 114 10.23 -2.35 -2.86
N GLY A 115 11.37 -1.84 -3.38
CA GLY A 115 11.63 -0.41 -3.48
C GLY A 115 10.62 0.35 -4.35
N LYS A 116 10.11 -0.28 -5.42
CA LYS A 116 9.05 0.32 -6.25
C LYS A 116 7.78 0.64 -5.47
N LEU A 117 7.39 -0.20 -4.53
CA LEU A 117 6.19 -0.01 -3.71
C LEU A 117 6.43 1.03 -2.62
N TYR A 118 7.62 1.01 -2.01
CA TYR A 118 8.07 2.10 -1.14
C TYR A 118 7.98 3.46 -1.84
N ALA A 119 8.52 3.56 -3.07
CA ALA A 119 8.49 4.79 -3.86
C ALA A 119 7.05 5.27 -4.14
N MET A 120 6.13 4.35 -4.45
CA MET A 120 4.72 4.68 -4.68
C MET A 120 4.05 5.28 -3.44
N MET A 121 4.31 4.72 -2.25
CA MET A 121 3.76 5.25 -1.00
C MET A 121 4.41 6.59 -0.62
N TYR A 122 5.73 6.70 -0.75
CA TYR A 122 6.46 7.95 -0.52
C TYR A 122 5.87 9.10 -1.34
N ASP A 123 5.79 8.92 -2.65
CA ASP A 123 5.30 9.96 -3.56
C ASP A 123 3.82 10.30 -3.30
N ARG A 124 3.00 9.31 -2.95
CA ARG A 124 1.60 9.53 -2.61
C ARG A 124 1.45 10.42 -1.37
N LEU A 125 2.20 10.14 -0.32
CA LEU A 125 2.21 10.97 0.88
C LEU A 125 2.70 12.39 0.57
N LYS A 126 3.76 12.56 -0.24
CA LYS A 126 4.22 13.87 -0.70
C LYS A 126 3.14 14.64 -1.45
N MET A 127 2.45 13.98 -2.37
CA MET A 127 1.35 14.59 -3.12
C MET A 127 0.21 15.03 -2.18
N PHE A 128 -0.14 14.22 -1.19
CA PHE A 128 -1.14 14.56 -0.16
C PHE A 128 -0.76 15.82 0.63
N ASP A 129 0.51 15.95 0.98
CA ASP A 129 1.03 17.11 1.70
C ASP A 129 1.21 18.33 0.78
N GLY A 130 0.81 18.24 -0.50
CA GLY A 130 1.03 19.29 -1.48
C GLY A 130 2.51 19.52 -1.79
N LEU A 131 3.40 18.56 -1.47
CA LEU A 131 4.84 18.62 -1.68
C LEU A 131 5.24 17.93 -3.00
N PRO A 132 6.36 18.32 -3.61
CA PRO A 132 6.88 17.62 -4.79
C PRO A 132 7.22 16.17 -4.47
N GLN A 133 6.91 15.27 -5.41
CA GLN A 133 7.28 13.86 -5.35
C GLN A 133 8.72 13.63 -5.83
N LYS A 134 9.34 12.54 -5.40
CA LYS A 134 10.73 12.22 -5.73
C LYS A 134 10.85 11.30 -6.94
N TYR A 135 9.99 10.30 -7.05
CA TYR A 135 10.14 9.19 -7.99
C TYR A 135 9.22 9.29 -9.21
N GLY A 136 8.29 10.24 -9.24
CA GLY A 136 7.35 10.44 -10.34
C GLY A 136 6.33 9.31 -10.49
N THR A 137 5.87 8.73 -9.37
CA THR A 137 4.92 7.61 -9.39
C THR A 137 3.46 8.06 -9.33
N GLN A 138 3.18 9.33 -9.07
CA GLN A 138 1.82 9.87 -8.97
C GLN A 138 1.53 10.83 -10.13
N ALA A 139 0.32 10.76 -10.65
CA ALA A 139 -0.20 11.69 -11.65
C ALA A 139 -1.25 12.62 -11.05
N GLN A 140 -1.41 13.78 -11.66
CA GLN A 140 -2.50 14.71 -11.40
C GLN A 140 -3.40 14.82 -12.61
N PHE A 141 -4.68 15.07 -12.35
CA PHE A 141 -5.69 15.27 -13.37
C PHE A 141 -6.30 16.65 -13.19
N ILE A 142 -6.21 17.47 -14.25
CA ILE A 142 -6.78 18.83 -14.27
C ILE A 142 -7.72 18.87 -15.48
N GLY A 143 -9.01 18.78 -15.24
CA GLY A 143 -10.00 18.57 -16.31
C GLY A 143 -9.74 17.26 -17.05
N SER A 144 -9.58 17.33 -18.38
CA SER A 144 -9.22 16.17 -19.23
C SER A 144 -7.72 15.95 -19.36
N SER A 145 -6.88 16.82 -18.79
CA SER A 145 -5.42 16.70 -18.87
C SER A 145 -4.90 15.81 -17.75
N CYS A 146 -3.99 14.90 -18.13
CA CYS A 146 -3.23 14.07 -17.20
C CYS A 146 -1.74 14.39 -17.31
N ASP A 147 -1.08 14.60 -16.18
CA ASP A 147 0.37 14.80 -16.12
C ASP A 147 0.95 14.19 -14.84
N ILE A 148 2.26 13.94 -14.85
CA ILE A 148 3.00 13.60 -13.64
C ILE A 148 2.89 14.77 -12.65
N TYR A 149 2.55 14.46 -11.40
CA TYR A 149 2.55 15.49 -10.36
C TYR A 149 3.93 16.09 -10.19
N LYS A 150 4.02 17.33 -9.69
CA LYS A 150 5.28 18.10 -9.60
C LYS A 150 6.42 17.28 -8.98
N LEU A 151 7.59 17.34 -9.61
CA LEU A 151 8.80 16.63 -9.19
C LEU A 151 9.69 17.48 -8.31
N GLU A 152 10.36 16.86 -7.33
CA GLU A 152 11.38 17.50 -6.49
C GLU A 152 12.60 17.94 -7.31
N ASP A 153 13.13 17.04 -8.14
CA ASP A 153 14.25 17.30 -9.05
C ASP A 153 14.03 16.56 -10.38
N PRO A 154 13.47 17.23 -11.40
CA PRO A 154 13.22 16.62 -12.70
C PRO A 154 14.49 16.11 -13.39
N ALA A 155 15.67 16.71 -13.11
CA ALA A 155 16.92 16.28 -13.73
C ALA A 155 17.46 14.97 -13.13
N LYS A 156 17.07 14.63 -11.91
CA LYS A 156 17.51 13.43 -11.20
C LYS A 156 16.48 12.33 -11.08
N VAL A 157 15.27 12.55 -11.55
CA VAL A 157 14.16 11.61 -11.37
C VAL A 157 14.49 10.19 -11.85
N GLU A 158 15.16 10.04 -12.97
CA GLU A 158 15.54 8.72 -13.51
C GLU A 158 16.60 8.03 -12.63
N ILE A 159 17.50 8.78 -12.00
CA ILE A 159 18.45 8.24 -11.02
C ILE A 159 17.68 7.70 -9.82
N TYR A 160 16.78 8.50 -9.25
CA TYR A 160 15.97 8.09 -8.11
C TYR A 160 15.09 6.86 -8.41
N ARG A 161 14.52 6.80 -9.62
CA ARG A 161 13.73 5.66 -10.07
C ARG A 161 14.56 4.37 -10.11
N THR A 162 15.78 4.47 -10.64
CA THR A 162 16.72 3.32 -10.70
C THR A 162 17.08 2.82 -9.30
N GLU A 163 17.35 3.72 -8.34
CA GLU A 163 17.70 3.37 -6.95
C GLU A 163 16.65 2.51 -6.24
N VAL A 164 15.38 2.66 -6.61
CA VAL A 164 14.25 1.89 -6.04
C VAL A 164 13.73 0.77 -6.94
N GLY A 165 14.44 0.46 -8.03
CA GLY A 165 14.10 -0.62 -8.95
C GLY A 165 12.92 -0.29 -9.89
N LEU A 166 12.61 0.97 -10.14
CA LEU A 166 11.71 1.42 -11.19
C LEU A 166 12.48 1.46 -12.52
N THR A 167 12.41 0.37 -13.28
CA THR A 167 13.19 0.18 -14.51
C THR A 167 12.59 0.88 -15.73
N GLU A 168 11.31 1.22 -15.69
CA GLU A 168 10.65 1.96 -16.76
C GLU A 168 10.93 3.46 -16.61
N ASN A 169 11.33 4.14 -17.70
CA ASN A 169 11.57 5.57 -17.65
C ASN A 169 10.27 6.37 -17.47
N LEU A 170 10.38 7.58 -16.97
CA LEU A 170 9.23 8.42 -16.62
C LEU A 170 8.31 8.73 -17.81
N PRO A 171 8.82 9.05 -19.03
CA PRO A 171 7.94 9.27 -20.19
C PRO A 171 7.06 8.06 -20.52
N THR A 172 7.62 6.85 -20.51
CA THR A 172 6.88 5.60 -20.77
C THR A 172 5.87 5.34 -19.64
N TYR A 173 6.28 5.54 -18.40
CA TYR A 173 5.40 5.40 -17.24
C TYR A 173 4.22 6.38 -17.30
N LYS A 174 4.49 7.66 -17.62
CA LYS A 174 3.46 8.68 -17.84
C LYS A 174 2.47 8.25 -18.93
N ALA A 175 2.98 7.77 -20.06
CA ALA A 175 2.12 7.33 -21.16
C ALA A 175 1.15 6.21 -20.74
N LYS A 176 1.60 5.27 -19.93
CA LYS A 176 0.75 4.21 -19.36
C LYS A 176 -0.29 4.74 -18.37
N MET A 177 0.11 5.62 -17.45
CA MET A 177 -0.80 6.20 -16.47
C MET A 177 -1.88 7.08 -17.09
N CYS A 178 -1.52 7.82 -18.14
CA CYS A 178 -2.39 8.81 -18.78
C CYS A 178 -3.06 8.30 -20.05
N GLY A 179 -2.58 7.22 -20.66
CA GLY A 179 -3.05 6.74 -21.96
C GLY A 179 -4.22 5.76 -21.93
N ASN A 180 -4.60 5.25 -20.76
CA ASN A 180 -5.65 4.24 -20.58
C ASN A 180 -7.00 4.86 -20.20
N ARG A 181 -7.34 6.01 -20.77
CA ARG A 181 -8.65 6.66 -20.61
C ARG A 181 -9.37 6.77 -21.92
#